data_087aed08eeff9a0906f02273e9915ce8
#
_entry.id   087aed08eeff9a0906f02273e9915ce8
#
_cell.length_a   1.000
_cell.length_b   1.000
_cell.length_c   1.000
_cell.angle_alpha   90.00
_cell.angle_beta   90.00
_cell.angle_gamma   90.00
#
_symmetry.space_group_name_H-M   'P 1'
#
loop_
_entity.id
_entity.type
_entity.pdbx_description
1 polymer ?
#
loop_
_entity_poly.entity_id
_entity_poly.type
_entity_poly.pdbx_seq_one_letter_code
_entity_poly.pdbx_strand_id
1 'polypeptide(L)'
;MSLSSIKRLIGLLALGLATAAYASTPHYVDVKVSDSEDGDAMQSFTPDTAKIFLHAGLVDVASGSKLSSNWIAEDTNGVAPPNYKIDSATVDVGMLTNVATFSLSKPNSGWPVGKYRVDLFIDGKAASAVHFEVEAGD
;
A
#
# COMPACT_ATOMS: atom_id res chain seq x y z
N MET A 1 49.69 -26.47 -7.23
CA MET A 1 48.92 -26.25 -7.25
C MET A 1 48.37 -25.80 -7.10
N SER A 2 48.27 -25.90 -7.00
CA SER A 2 47.44 -25.49 -6.71
C SER A 2 46.95 -25.08 -6.67
N LEU A 3 46.69 -24.81 -6.52
CA LEU A 3 45.91 -24.20 -6.27
C LEU A 3 45.26 -23.86 -6.11
N SER A 4 45.29 -24.12 -6.48
CA SER A 4 44.34 -23.82 -6.26
C SER A 4 43.96 -23.32 -5.40
N SER A 5 44.22 -23.31 -4.95
CA SER A 5 43.70 -22.87 -3.97
C SER A 5 43.52 -21.64 -3.96
N ILE A 6 43.76 -21.10 -4.18
CA ILE A 6 43.45 -20.02 -4.12
C ILE A 6 42.45 -19.64 -4.52
N LYS A 7 42.15 -20.21 -4.98
CA LYS A 7 41.05 -19.89 -5.22
C LYS A 7 40.25 -19.78 -4.38
N ARG A 8 40.51 -20.14 -3.73
CA ARG A 8 39.65 -20.12 -2.95
C ARG A 8 39.55 -19.13 -2.25
N LEU A 9 40.10 -18.57 -1.92
CA LEU A 9 39.98 -17.65 -1.17
C LEU A 9 39.14 -16.82 -1.66
N ILE A 10 39.03 -16.83 -2.57
CA ILE A 10 38.20 -16.17 -3.08
C ILE A 10 37.08 -16.11 -2.47
N GLY A 11 36.74 -17.03 -2.11
CA GLY A 11 35.53 -17.02 -1.49
C GLY A 11 35.35 -16.00 -0.57
N LEU A 12 36.32 -15.53 -0.04
CA LEU A 12 36.17 -14.67 0.85
C LEU A 12 35.66 -13.48 0.45
N LEU A 13 35.98 -13.02 -0.53
CA LEU A 13 35.52 -11.88 -0.87
C LEU A 13 34.18 -11.80 -0.81
N ALA A 14 33.53 -12.74 -0.89
CA ALA A 14 32.17 -12.74 -0.81
C ALA A 14 31.67 -11.96 0.31
N LEU A 15 32.50 -11.69 1.27
CA LEU A 15 32.03 -10.96 2.30
C LEU A 15 31.56 -9.66 1.97
N GLY A 16 32.07 -9.01 1.05
CA GLY A 16 31.63 -7.68 0.76
C GLY A 16 30.20 -7.62 0.37
N LEU A 17 29.71 -8.72 -0.11
CA LEU A 17 28.38 -8.70 -0.55
C LEU A 17 27.43 -8.64 0.57
N ALA A 18 27.82 -9.12 1.67
CA ALA A 18 26.89 -9.18 2.77
C ALA A 18 26.33 -7.83 3.11
N THR A 19 27.05 -6.77 2.85
CA THR A 19 26.53 -5.50 3.25
C THR A 19 25.32 -5.12 2.44
N ALA A 20 25.21 -5.57 1.21
CA ALA A 20 24.06 -5.22 0.42
C ALA A 20 22.79 -5.86 0.99
N ALA A 21 22.97 -6.98 1.68
CA ALA A 21 21.83 -7.66 2.22
C ALA A 21 21.11 -6.87 3.31
N TYR A 22 21.77 -5.86 3.85
CA TYR A 22 21.17 -5.08 4.90
C TYR A 22 20.47 -3.82 4.36
N ALA A 23 20.47 -3.60 3.06
CA ALA A 23 19.75 -2.48 2.51
C ALA A 23 18.25 -2.70 2.75
N SER A 24 17.60 -1.70 3.27
CA SER A 24 16.19 -1.79 3.56
C SER A 24 15.37 -1.67 2.29
N THR A 25 14.27 -2.37 2.23
CA THR A 25 13.34 -2.30 1.13
C THR A 25 12.34 -1.17 1.38
N PRO A 26 12.03 -0.34 0.38
CA PRO A 26 11.00 0.67 0.55
C PRO A 26 9.67 0.02 0.92
N HIS A 27 8.99 0.57 1.91
CA HIS A 27 7.72 0.00 2.32
C HIS A 27 6.84 1.00 3.05
N TYR A 28 5.56 0.64 3.20
CA TYR A 28 4.59 1.41 3.97
C TYR A 28 4.50 0.85 5.38
N VAL A 29 4.22 1.75 6.34
CA VAL A 29 3.96 1.34 7.73
C VAL A 29 2.70 2.03 8.21
N ASP A 30 2.08 1.46 9.24
CA ASP A 30 0.90 2.05 9.88
C ASP A 30 -0.19 2.42 8.88
N VAL A 31 -0.48 1.51 7.96
CA VAL A 31 -1.51 1.72 6.94
C VAL A 31 -2.88 1.63 7.61
N LYS A 32 -3.67 2.68 7.45
CA LYS A 32 -5.01 2.71 8.04
C LYS A 32 -6.00 3.43 7.14
N VAL A 33 -7.28 3.10 7.29
CA VAL A 33 -8.38 3.83 6.66
C VAL A 33 -9.24 4.45 7.74
N SER A 34 -9.88 5.57 7.43
CA SER A 34 -10.73 6.29 8.36
C SER A 34 -11.75 7.14 7.58
N ASP A 35 -12.73 7.69 8.27
CA ASP A 35 -13.72 8.56 7.67
C ASP A 35 -13.37 10.05 7.81
N SER A 36 -12.19 10.34 8.33
CA SER A 36 -11.70 11.71 8.42
C SER A 36 -10.20 11.73 8.20
N GLU A 37 -9.67 12.88 7.79
CA GLU A 37 -8.28 12.99 7.40
C GLU A 37 -7.32 12.61 8.51
N ASP A 38 -7.63 12.97 9.74
CA ASP A 38 -6.79 12.66 10.87
C ASP A 38 -7.40 11.64 11.81
N GLY A 39 -8.34 10.85 11.32
CA GLY A 39 -9.08 9.93 12.17
C GLY A 39 -8.32 8.69 12.57
N ASP A 40 -8.81 8.05 13.61
CA ASP A 40 -8.29 6.76 14.03
C ASP A 40 -8.67 5.68 13.01
N ALA A 41 -7.91 4.60 13.02
CA ALA A 41 -8.17 3.49 12.10
C ALA A 41 -9.57 2.92 12.31
N MET A 42 -10.24 2.65 11.21
CA MET A 42 -11.58 2.05 11.20
C MET A 42 -11.55 0.82 10.31
N GLN A 43 -12.40 -0.14 10.60
CA GLN A 43 -12.48 -1.35 9.79
C GLN A 43 -13.81 -1.44 9.05
N SER A 44 -14.79 -0.64 9.44
CA SER A 44 -16.09 -0.63 8.78
C SER A 44 -16.63 0.78 8.67
N PHE A 45 -17.44 0.97 7.64
CA PHE A 45 -18.05 2.25 7.31
C PHE A 45 -19.51 2.00 6.96
N THR A 46 -20.29 3.07 6.80
CA THR A 46 -21.68 2.96 6.39
C THR A 46 -21.82 3.41 4.93
N PRO A 47 -22.92 3.02 4.25
CA PRO A 47 -23.09 3.39 2.85
C PRO A 47 -23.08 4.90 2.57
N ASP A 48 -23.37 5.71 3.56
CA ASP A 48 -23.39 7.16 3.37
C ASP A 48 -22.12 7.87 3.85
N THR A 49 -21.06 7.12 4.17
CA THR A 49 -19.78 7.73 4.52
C THR A 49 -19.31 8.63 3.37
N ALA A 50 -19.12 9.91 3.65
CA ALA A 50 -18.87 10.89 2.60
C ALA A 50 -17.56 10.65 1.86
N LYS A 51 -16.52 10.24 2.58
CA LYS A 51 -15.21 10.02 2.00
C LYS A 51 -14.43 9.06 2.90
N ILE A 52 -13.70 8.15 2.29
CA ILE A 52 -12.82 7.24 3.02
C ILE A 52 -11.38 7.67 2.71
N PHE A 53 -10.60 7.87 3.77
CA PHE A 53 -9.20 8.28 3.68
C PHE A 53 -8.30 7.11 4.00
N LEU A 54 -7.17 7.05 3.31
CA LEU A 54 -6.12 6.08 3.63
C LEU A 54 -4.86 6.86 3.98
N HIS A 55 -4.24 6.51 5.09
CA HIS A 55 -2.98 7.10 5.52
C HIS A 55 -1.95 6.00 5.73
N ALA A 56 -0.73 6.28 5.37
CA ALA A 56 0.38 5.34 5.58
C ALA A 56 1.66 6.12 5.80
N GLY A 57 2.53 5.59 6.64
CA GLY A 57 3.88 6.11 6.77
C GLY A 57 4.76 5.49 5.70
N LEU A 58 5.85 6.17 5.36
CA LEU A 58 6.80 5.71 4.36
C LEU A 58 8.13 5.43 5.03
N VAL A 59 8.73 4.29 4.71
CA VAL A 59 10.05 3.93 5.22
C VAL A 59 10.94 3.58 4.04
N ASP A 60 12.10 4.24 3.97
CA ASP A 60 13.11 4.02 2.94
C ASP A 60 12.59 4.19 1.51
N VAL A 61 11.68 5.14 1.34
CA VAL A 61 11.13 5.45 0.02
C VAL A 61 11.86 6.69 -0.49
N ALA A 62 12.52 6.56 -1.63
CA ALA A 62 13.33 7.63 -2.19
C ALA A 62 12.48 8.73 -2.81
N SER A 63 12.98 9.96 -2.75
CA SER A 63 12.40 11.06 -3.48
C SER A 63 12.34 10.71 -4.97
N GLY A 64 11.25 11.02 -5.61
CA GLY A 64 11.03 10.66 -7.00
C GLY A 64 10.32 9.35 -7.21
N SER A 65 10.15 8.55 -6.16
CA SER A 65 9.38 7.32 -6.27
C SER A 65 7.91 7.65 -6.53
N LYS A 66 7.19 6.70 -7.10
CA LYS A 66 5.77 6.86 -7.34
C LYS A 66 5.01 5.93 -6.42
N LEU A 67 4.02 6.49 -5.73
CA LEU A 67 3.14 5.73 -4.85
C LEU A 67 1.79 5.65 -5.53
N SER A 68 1.21 4.46 -5.59
CA SER A 68 -0.11 4.35 -6.18
C SER A 68 -1.04 3.49 -5.35
N SER A 69 -2.33 3.71 -5.56
CA SER A 69 -3.37 2.97 -4.86
C SER A 69 -4.40 2.49 -5.86
N ASN A 70 -4.91 1.28 -5.66
CA ASN A 70 -6.06 0.77 -6.38
C ASN A 70 -7.13 0.45 -5.35
N TRP A 71 -8.30 1.06 -5.50
CA TRP A 71 -9.44 0.84 -4.61
C TRP A 71 -10.30 -0.24 -5.24
N ILE A 72 -10.47 -1.35 -4.54
CA ILE A 72 -11.11 -2.55 -5.09
C ILE A 72 -12.35 -2.90 -4.27
N ALA A 73 -13.46 -3.09 -4.97
CA ALA A 73 -14.66 -3.67 -4.39
C ALA A 73 -14.52 -5.18 -4.55
N GLU A 74 -14.17 -5.88 -3.48
CA GLU A 74 -13.92 -7.31 -3.56
C GLU A 74 -15.22 -8.08 -3.77
N ASP A 75 -16.24 -7.75 -2.97
CA ASP A 75 -17.52 -8.45 -3.02
C ASP A 75 -18.59 -7.49 -2.53
N THR A 76 -19.45 -7.04 -3.41
CA THR A 76 -20.53 -6.12 -3.09
C THR A 76 -21.89 -6.77 -3.28
N ASN A 77 -21.96 -8.09 -3.10
CA ASN A 77 -23.22 -8.83 -3.17
C ASN A 77 -23.92 -8.65 -4.52
N GLY A 78 -23.12 -8.56 -5.59
CA GLY A 78 -23.69 -8.47 -6.94
C GLY A 78 -23.91 -7.06 -7.47
N VAL A 79 -23.66 -6.03 -6.66
CA VAL A 79 -23.80 -4.65 -7.15
C VAL A 79 -22.71 -4.35 -8.19
N ALA A 80 -21.52 -4.88 -7.98
CA ALA A 80 -20.42 -4.79 -8.94
C ALA A 80 -19.82 -6.18 -9.11
N PRO A 81 -19.08 -6.42 -10.21
CA PRO A 81 -18.39 -7.71 -10.36
C PRO A 81 -17.36 -7.91 -9.23
N PRO A 82 -17.02 -9.15 -8.90
CA PRO A 82 -15.99 -9.39 -7.88
C PRO A 82 -14.67 -8.71 -8.25
N ASN A 83 -13.99 -8.18 -7.25
CA ASN A 83 -12.69 -7.51 -7.41
C ASN A 83 -12.72 -6.37 -8.42
N TYR A 84 -13.80 -5.61 -8.41
CA TYR A 84 -13.98 -4.50 -9.33
C TYR A 84 -13.10 -3.32 -8.88
N LYS A 85 -12.29 -2.80 -9.81
CA LYS A 85 -11.47 -1.63 -9.49
C LYS A 85 -12.32 -0.37 -9.61
N ILE A 86 -12.53 0.30 -8.47
CA ILE A 86 -13.35 1.51 -8.42
C ILE A 86 -12.55 2.70 -8.91
N ASP A 87 -11.29 2.82 -8.48
CA ASP A 87 -10.47 3.97 -8.79
C ASP A 87 -9.00 3.65 -8.53
N SER A 88 -8.12 4.45 -9.10
CA SER A 88 -6.71 4.36 -8.83
C SER A 88 -6.12 5.76 -8.83
N ALA A 89 -5.02 5.94 -8.11
CA ALA A 89 -4.35 7.23 -8.04
C ALA A 89 -2.85 7.02 -7.88
N THR A 90 -2.07 7.97 -8.37
CA THR A 90 -0.62 7.92 -8.26
C THR A 90 -0.13 9.28 -7.80
N VAL A 91 0.80 9.29 -6.86
CA VAL A 91 1.43 10.52 -6.39
C VAL A 91 2.95 10.36 -6.39
N ASP A 92 3.65 11.47 -6.52
CA ASP A 92 5.11 11.46 -6.50
C ASP A 92 5.62 11.76 -5.09
N VAL A 93 6.71 11.12 -4.70
CA VAL A 93 7.32 11.35 -3.40
C VAL A 93 8.31 12.51 -3.51
N GLY A 94 8.11 13.53 -2.69
CA GLY A 94 9.04 14.67 -2.62
C GLY A 94 10.12 14.43 -1.57
N MET A 95 11.03 15.38 -1.46
CA MET A 95 12.19 15.21 -0.58
C MET A 95 11.84 15.11 0.90
N LEU A 96 10.78 15.74 1.33
CA LEU A 96 10.37 15.72 2.73
C LEU A 96 9.12 14.88 2.98
N THR A 97 8.70 14.12 1.98
CA THR A 97 7.48 13.33 2.10
C THR A 97 7.76 12.10 2.94
N ASN A 98 7.05 11.94 4.05
CA ASN A 98 7.19 10.76 4.89
C ASN A 98 5.85 10.08 5.16
N VAL A 99 4.77 10.58 4.56
CA VAL A 99 3.45 9.96 4.67
C VAL A 99 2.78 9.98 3.31
N ALA A 100 1.88 9.04 3.10
CA ALA A 100 1.05 8.99 1.90
C ALA A 100 -0.40 9.08 2.34
N THR A 101 -1.19 9.85 1.60
CA THR A 101 -2.62 9.97 1.83
C THR A 101 -3.34 9.80 0.52
N PHE A 102 -4.33 8.91 0.52
CA PHE A 102 -5.23 8.73 -0.61
C PHE A 102 -6.65 8.84 -0.08
N SER A 103 -7.58 9.17 -0.94
CA SER A 103 -8.98 9.20 -0.51
C SER A 103 -9.90 8.89 -1.69
N LEU A 104 -11.11 8.46 -1.36
CA LEU A 104 -12.11 8.19 -2.37
C LEU A 104 -13.45 8.67 -1.83
N SER A 105 -14.13 9.50 -2.63
CA SER A 105 -15.42 10.06 -2.26
C SER A 105 -16.53 9.05 -2.52
N LYS A 106 -17.60 9.21 -1.77
CA LYS A 106 -18.77 8.34 -1.88
C LYS A 106 -19.29 8.32 -3.31
N PRO A 107 -19.56 7.14 -3.87
CA PRO A 107 -20.22 7.03 -5.17
C PRO A 107 -21.62 7.66 -5.10
N ASN A 108 -22.15 8.06 -6.25
CA ASN A 108 -23.46 8.74 -6.31
C ASN A 108 -24.59 8.00 -5.59
N SER A 109 -24.60 6.69 -5.66
CA SER A 109 -25.63 5.90 -5.01
C SER A 109 -25.24 5.38 -3.64
N GLY A 110 -24.16 5.92 -3.08
CA GLY A 110 -23.61 5.44 -1.80
C GLY A 110 -22.66 4.28 -2.01
N TRP A 111 -21.98 3.89 -0.93
CA TRP A 111 -21.08 2.76 -0.96
C TRP A 111 -21.89 1.47 -0.91
N PRO A 112 -21.76 0.58 -1.89
CA PRO A 112 -22.41 -0.74 -1.76
C PRO A 112 -21.93 -1.47 -0.50
N VAL A 113 -22.85 -2.13 0.16
CA VAL A 113 -22.51 -2.98 1.31
C VAL A 113 -21.67 -4.12 0.82
N GLY A 114 -20.56 -4.40 1.51
CA GLY A 114 -19.68 -5.49 1.10
C GLY A 114 -18.26 -5.33 1.60
N LYS A 115 -17.36 -6.05 0.96
CA LYS A 115 -15.95 -6.11 1.33
C LYS A 115 -15.11 -5.37 0.32
N TYR A 116 -14.12 -4.63 0.81
CA TYR A 116 -13.27 -3.77 0.00
C TYR A 116 -11.83 -3.90 0.42
N ARG A 117 -10.92 -3.52 -0.45
CA ARG A 117 -9.51 -3.38 -0.09
C ARG A 117 -8.89 -2.25 -0.91
N VAL A 118 -7.80 -1.72 -0.41
CA VAL A 118 -6.97 -0.79 -1.16
C VAL A 118 -5.61 -1.45 -1.31
N ASP A 119 -5.18 -1.66 -2.54
CA ASP A 119 -3.85 -2.20 -2.84
C ASP A 119 -2.91 -1.03 -3.03
N LEU A 120 -1.76 -1.07 -2.38
CA LEU A 120 -0.76 0.00 -2.43
C LEU A 120 0.51 -0.48 -3.10
N PHE A 121 1.06 0.38 -3.94
CA PHE A 121 2.25 0.06 -4.73
C PHE A 121 3.31 1.13 -4.56
N ILE A 122 4.58 0.74 -4.69
CA ILE A 122 5.70 1.66 -4.75
C ILE A 122 6.44 1.33 -6.05
N ASP A 123 6.55 2.32 -6.93
CA ASP A 123 7.18 2.17 -8.25
C ASP A 123 6.62 0.96 -9.01
N GLY A 124 5.31 0.78 -8.93
CA GLY A 124 4.63 -0.30 -9.63
C GLY A 124 4.67 -1.66 -8.97
N LYS A 125 5.34 -1.79 -7.83
CA LYS A 125 5.43 -3.07 -7.14
C LYS A 125 4.47 -3.11 -5.97
N ALA A 126 3.75 -4.20 -5.81
CA ALA A 126 2.82 -4.36 -4.70
C ALA A 126 3.58 -4.28 -3.38
N ALA A 127 3.13 -3.43 -2.48
CA ALA A 127 3.82 -3.16 -1.23
C ALA A 127 2.97 -3.34 0.00
N SER A 128 1.65 -3.17 -0.10
CA SER A 128 0.77 -3.33 1.05
C SER A 128 -0.67 -3.41 0.58
N ALA A 129 -1.56 -3.81 1.48
CA ALA A 129 -2.99 -3.77 1.22
C ALA A 129 -3.69 -3.56 2.56
N VAL A 130 -4.82 -2.86 2.53
CA VAL A 130 -5.64 -2.68 3.71
C VAL A 130 -7.08 -3.02 3.34
N HIS A 131 -7.76 -3.73 4.23
CA HIS A 131 -9.14 -4.18 4.00
C HIS A 131 -10.11 -3.42 4.87
N PHE A 132 -11.31 -3.23 4.36
CA PHE A 132 -12.39 -2.66 5.15
C PHE A 132 -13.73 -3.19 4.63
N GLU A 133 -14.78 -2.93 5.39
CA GLU A 133 -16.12 -3.34 5.00
C GLU A 133 -17.06 -2.16 5.04
N VAL A 134 -18.08 -2.21 4.22
CA VAL A 134 -19.20 -1.27 4.31
C VAL A 134 -20.39 -2.09 4.80
N GLU A 135 -20.97 -1.65 5.89
CA GLU A 135 -22.08 -2.34 6.53
C GLU A 135 -23.31 -1.46 6.50
N ALA A 136 -24.48 -2.07 6.46
CA ALA A 136 -25.71 -1.30 6.47
C ALA A 136 -25.80 -0.48 7.76
N GLY A 137 -26.26 0.73 7.65
CA GLY A 137 -26.47 1.57 8.82
C GLY A 137 -27.70 1.11 9.59
N ASP A 138 -27.84 1.62 10.78
CA ASP A 138 -29.01 1.31 11.63
C ASP A 138 -30.27 2.05 11.18
#